data_1ef4495f9f407f0e35d93bc394f1d345
#
_entry.id   1ef4495f9f407f0e35d93bc394f1d345
#
_cell.length_a   1.000
_cell.length_b   1.000
_cell.length_c   1.000
_cell.angle_alpha   90.00
_cell.angle_beta   90.00
_cell.angle_gamma   90.00
#
_symmetry.space_group_name_H-M   'P 1'
#
loop_
_entity.id
_entity.type
_entity.pdbx_description
1 polymer ?
#
loop_
_entity_poly.entity_id
_entity_poly.type
_entity_poly.pdbx_seq_one_letter_code
_entity_poly.pdbx_strand_id
1 'polypeptide(L)'
;MLTTFWLRLGSWLGKLLLIAITLGLLGWALASGWFAWQHRGPVAAQEQIPAGEAAMTQETIQTAIKIVDQHRENTRYLRDAHAKAHGCVKAQVQVLDDLDPALRQGVFATPGHTWQAVMRLSNGNAYPQFDSIRDARGMALKLQDVPGTQLLPSQQGRGEQDFVMFNHPNFFVSDVAEYRQNIAAQADGKKVLAFFPSWDTRSWQVRHLFIALATLAPAPVSPAQTTYFSVSPYKFGSANAKYRVAPDPDSCPAYTLAEQNQALPNFLRNALNQQLSTDRVPACFVLQIQRQNANRFMPIEDTSIQWQESDAPFETVARVKVPAQDFDTPAQNLACDNLSFSPWHSIEEHRPIGGINRLRKAVYDAVSQYRHTRNAEQ
;
A
#
# COMPACT_ATOMS: atom_id res chain seq x y z
N MET A 1 2.12 -30.73 -53.22
CA MET A 1 1.71 -29.31 -53.31
C MET A 1 1.15 -28.76 -52.00
N LEU A 2 0.27 -29.47 -51.29
CA LEU A 2 -0.33 -28.97 -50.01
C LEU A 2 0.70 -28.78 -48.88
N THR A 3 1.66 -29.71 -48.71
CA THR A 3 2.68 -29.62 -47.63
C THR A 3 3.60 -28.41 -47.76
N THR A 4 3.99 -28.07 -48.98
CA THR A 4 4.83 -26.87 -49.24
C THR A 4 4.07 -25.57 -49.07
N PHE A 5 2.78 -25.56 -49.26
CA PHE A 5 1.91 -24.41 -48.99
C PHE A 5 1.82 -24.11 -47.46
N TRP A 6 1.58 -25.14 -46.65
CA TRP A 6 1.50 -24.99 -45.18
C TRP A 6 2.84 -24.57 -44.54
N LEU A 7 3.96 -25.09 -45.04
CA LEU A 7 5.29 -24.68 -44.56
C LEU A 7 5.60 -23.22 -44.90
N ARG A 8 5.21 -22.76 -46.10
CA ARG A 8 5.38 -21.35 -46.47
C ARG A 8 4.45 -20.42 -45.67
N LEU A 9 3.20 -20.82 -45.45
CA LEU A 9 2.24 -20.05 -44.64
C LEU A 9 2.72 -19.92 -43.18
N GLY A 10 3.21 -21.00 -42.55
CA GLY A 10 3.79 -20.98 -41.22
C GLY A 10 5.02 -20.07 -41.12
N SER A 11 5.88 -20.06 -42.15
CA SER A 11 7.03 -19.15 -42.22
C SER A 11 6.61 -17.67 -42.34
N TRP A 12 5.56 -17.36 -43.09
CA TRP A 12 5.04 -16.00 -43.24
C TRP A 12 4.38 -15.50 -41.92
N LEU A 13 3.59 -16.33 -41.26
CA LEU A 13 2.98 -16.04 -39.98
C LEU A 13 4.03 -15.81 -38.87
N GLY A 14 5.08 -16.64 -38.88
CA GLY A 14 6.22 -16.45 -37.96
C GLY A 14 6.96 -15.13 -38.16
N LYS A 15 7.18 -14.75 -39.46
CA LYS A 15 7.78 -13.44 -39.75
C LYS A 15 6.91 -12.25 -39.35
N LEU A 16 5.60 -12.33 -39.60
CA LEU A 16 4.65 -11.29 -39.19
C LEU A 16 4.60 -11.15 -37.66
N LEU A 17 4.59 -12.26 -36.94
CA LEU A 17 4.65 -12.25 -35.47
C LEU A 17 5.96 -11.64 -34.98
N LEU A 18 7.09 -11.99 -35.59
CA LEU A 18 8.40 -11.42 -35.23
C LEU A 18 8.44 -9.91 -35.49
N ILE A 19 7.91 -9.43 -36.59
CA ILE A 19 7.80 -8.01 -36.93
C ILE A 19 6.91 -7.32 -35.91
N ALA A 20 5.74 -7.87 -35.55
CA ALA A 20 4.85 -7.29 -34.57
C ALA A 20 5.50 -7.18 -33.18
N ILE A 21 6.21 -8.23 -32.75
CA ILE A 21 6.97 -8.21 -31.49
C ILE A 21 8.06 -7.15 -31.52
N THR A 22 8.83 -7.07 -32.61
CA THR A 22 9.92 -6.09 -32.76
C THR A 22 9.39 -4.66 -32.75
N LEU A 23 8.29 -4.39 -33.47
CA LEU A 23 7.65 -3.08 -33.46
C LEU A 23 7.07 -2.72 -32.08
N GLY A 24 6.50 -3.72 -31.38
CA GLY A 24 6.02 -3.55 -30.01
C GLY A 24 7.15 -3.20 -29.03
N LEU A 25 8.28 -3.91 -29.11
CA LEU A 25 9.47 -3.63 -28.29
C LEU A 25 10.09 -2.26 -28.61
N LEU A 26 10.16 -1.89 -29.90
CA LEU A 26 10.65 -0.57 -30.32
C LEU A 26 9.73 0.54 -29.82
N GLY A 27 8.42 0.37 -29.97
CA GLY A 27 7.42 1.29 -29.45
C GLY A 27 7.50 1.45 -27.93
N TRP A 28 7.68 0.36 -27.21
CA TRP A 28 7.87 0.37 -25.77
C TRP A 28 9.18 1.08 -25.37
N ALA A 29 10.29 0.81 -26.06
CA ALA A 29 11.58 1.47 -25.82
C ALA A 29 11.50 2.99 -26.07
N LEU A 30 10.86 3.42 -27.15
CA LEU A 30 10.63 4.81 -27.47
C LEU A 30 9.73 5.50 -26.42
N ALA A 31 8.64 4.87 -26.04
CA ALA A 31 7.72 5.38 -25.02
C ALA A 31 8.42 5.47 -23.65
N SER A 32 9.21 4.47 -23.28
CA SER A 32 10.00 4.46 -22.06
C SER A 32 11.08 5.54 -22.05
N GLY A 33 11.78 5.72 -23.19
CA GLY A 33 12.77 6.78 -23.36
C GLY A 33 12.16 8.18 -23.30
N TRP A 34 11.00 8.37 -23.92
CA TRP A 34 10.22 9.62 -23.87
C TRP A 34 9.74 9.91 -22.43
N PHE A 35 9.18 8.91 -21.77
CA PHE A 35 8.78 9.02 -20.38
C PHE A 35 9.95 9.40 -19.48
N ALA A 36 11.08 8.69 -19.59
CA ALA A 36 12.31 8.99 -18.84
C ALA A 36 12.86 10.40 -19.14
N TRP A 37 12.69 10.89 -20.37
CA TRP A 37 13.11 12.25 -20.76
C TRP A 37 12.20 13.32 -20.14
N GLN A 38 10.87 13.12 -20.16
CA GLN A 38 9.91 14.04 -19.52
C GLN A 38 10.08 14.13 -18.00
N HIS A 39 10.56 13.05 -17.37
CA HIS A 39 10.70 12.92 -15.93
C HIS A 39 12.15 13.14 -15.46
N ARG A 40 12.87 14.04 -16.11
CA ARG A 40 14.21 14.46 -15.71
C ARG A 40 14.17 15.78 -14.96
N GLY A 41 14.97 15.84 -13.89
CA GLY A 41 15.16 17.08 -13.16
C GLY A 41 14.32 17.22 -11.90
N PRO A 42 14.48 18.34 -11.21
CA PRO A 42 13.81 18.57 -9.92
C PRO A 42 12.32 18.79 -10.11
N VAL A 43 11.55 18.37 -9.10
CA VAL A 43 10.13 18.66 -8.97
C VAL A 43 9.88 19.47 -7.72
N ALA A 44 8.71 20.14 -7.68
CA ALA A 44 8.31 20.90 -6.51
C ALA A 44 8.28 20.00 -5.26
N ALA A 45 8.96 20.43 -4.21
CA ALA A 45 8.94 19.79 -2.90
C ALA A 45 7.72 20.24 -2.06
N GLN A 46 6.88 21.11 -2.62
CA GLN A 46 5.67 21.64 -1.99
C GLN A 46 4.42 21.05 -2.64
N GLU A 47 3.37 20.94 -1.83
CA GLU A 47 2.08 20.45 -2.28
C GLU A 47 1.42 21.42 -3.27
N GLN A 48 0.78 20.87 -4.30
CA GLN A 48 0.00 21.60 -5.28
C GLN A 48 -1.43 21.08 -5.25
N ILE A 49 -2.35 21.87 -4.73
CA ILE A 49 -3.75 21.49 -4.59
C ILE A 49 -4.50 21.91 -5.85
N PRO A 50 -4.96 20.97 -6.70
CA PRO A 50 -5.68 21.30 -7.92
C PRO A 50 -7.07 21.86 -7.61
N ALA A 51 -7.56 22.69 -8.51
CA ALA A 51 -8.94 23.18 -8.45
C ALA A 51 -9.94 22.00 -8.49
N GLY A 52 -10.93 22.03 -7.61
CA GLY A 52 -11.96 20.98 -7.53
C GLY A 52 -11.59 19.74 -6.72
N GLU A 53 -10.39 19.65 -6.13
CA GLU A 53 -9.98 18.50 -5.29
C GLU A 53 -10.99 18.21 -4.18
N ALA A 54 -11.55 19.24 -3.54
CA ALA A 54 -12.56 19.09 -2.50
C ALA A 54 -13.85 18.41 -3.00
N ALA A 55 -14.35 18.80 -4.18
CA ALA A 55 -15.54 18.20 -4.78
C ALA A 55 -15.27 16.72 -5.15
N MET A 56 -14.13 16.43 -5.78
CA MET A 56 -13.72 15.06 -6.12
C MET A 56 -13.58 14.19 -4.87
N THR A 57 -13.11 14.75 -3.76
CA THR A 57 -13.01 14.07 -2.46
C THR A 57 -14.40 13.70 -1.94
N GLN A 58 -15.39 14.60 -2.01
CA GLN A 58 -16.75 14.31 -1.56
C GLN A 58 -17.41 13.21 -2.40
N GLU A 59 -17.24 13.22 -3.72
CA GLU A 59 -17.73 12.16 -4.59
C GLU A 59 -17.07 10.80 -4.25
N THR A 60 -15.78 10.83 -3.93
CA THR A 60 -15.04 9.64 -3.52
C THR A 60 -15.54 9.06 -2.19
N ILE A 61 -15.86 9.92 -1.22
CA ILE A 61 -16.47 9.49 0.06
C ILE A 61 -17.79 8.75 -0.19
N GLN A 62 -18.67 9.33 -1.01
CA GLN A 62 -19.96 8.71 -1.34
C GLN A 62 -19.78 7.35 -2.00
N THR A 63 -18.81 7.24 -2.90
CA THR A 63 -18.48 5.98 -3.58
C THR A 63 -17.90 4.94 -2.62
N ALA A 64 -17.02 5.34 -1.71
CA ALA A 64 -16.44 4.46 -0.69
C ALA A 64 -17.52 3.91 0.26
N ILE A 65 -18.46 4.76 0.70
CA ILE A 65 -19.61 4.33 1.50
C ILE A 65 -20.49 3.34 0.72
N LYS A 66 -20.77 3.61 -0.57
CA LYS A 66 -21.48 2.67 -1.44
C LYS A 66 -20.78 1.30 -1.50
N ILE A 67 -19.45 1.27 -1.58
CA ILE A 67 -18.68 0.02 -1.57
C ILE A 67 -18.83 -0.72 -0.24
N VAL A 68 -18.80 0.00 0.89
CA VAL A 68 -19.04 -0.60 2.22
C VAL A 68 -20.43 -1.25 2.28
N ASP A 69 -21.47 -0.58 1.78
CA ASP A 69 -22.84 -1.13 1.74
C ASP A 69 -22.95 -2.36 0.84
N GLN A 70 -22.29 -2.35 -0.31
CA GLN A 70 -22.31 -3.45 -1.28
C GLN A 70 -21.63 -4.72 -0.76
N HIS A 71 -20.60 -4.57 0.10
CA HIS A 71 -19.74 -5.66 0.53
C HIS A 71 -19.86 -6.00 2.02
N ARG A 72 -20.96 -5.65 2.66
CA ARG A 72 -21.23 -6.08 4.03
C ARG A 72 -21.30 -7.61 4.12
N GLU A 73 -20.75 -8.16 5.20
CA GLU A 73 -20.81 -9.58 5.50
C GLU A 73 -21.93 -9.85 6.51
N ASN A 74 -23.01 -10.46 6.05
CA ASN A 74 -24.28 -10.57 6.80
C ASN A 74 -24.77 -9.17 7.21
N THR A 75 -24.79 -8.90 8.53
CA THR A 75 -25.16 -7.60 9.09
C THR A 75 -23.97 -6.68 9.29
N ARG A 76 -22.72 -7.17 9.15
CA ARG A 76 -21.50 -6.42 9.48
C ARG A 76 -21.00 -5.57 8.32
N TYR A 77 -20.76 -4.30 8.58
CA TYR A 77 -20.16 -3.36 7.67
C TYR A 77 -18.63 -3.45 7.76
N LEU A 78 -18.00 -3.86 6.65
CA LEU A 78 -16.55 -4.00 6.52
C LEU A 78 -15.91 -2.69 6.05
N ARG A 79 -14.58 -2.68 5.90
CA ARG A 79 -13.86 -1.56 5.30
C ARG A 79 -14.09 -1.51 3.79
N ASP A 80 -14.03 -0.31 3.21
CA ASP A 80 -14.11 -0.07 1.75
C ASP A 80 -12.92 -0.67 0.97
N ALA A 81 -11.83 -0.92 1.67
CA ALA A 81 -10.65 -1.62 1.19
C ALA A 81 -9.97 -2.34 2.37
N HIS A 82 -9.14 -3.33 2.08
CA HIS A 82 -8.44 -4.11 3.11
C HIS A 82 -9.39 -4.78 4.12
N ALA A 83 -10.56 -5.24 3.67
CA ALA A 83 -11.58 -5.79 4.54
C ALA A 83 -11.11 -7.05 5.28
N LYS A 84 -10.46 -8.02 4.58
CA LYS A 84 -9.97 -9.27 5.17
C LYS A 84 -8.61 -9.09 5.83
N ALA A 85 -8.56 -9.20 7.18
CA ALA A 85 -7.31 -9.26 7.92
C ALA A 85 -6.73 -10.67 7.93
N HIS A 86 -5.40 -10.79 7.84
CA HIS A 86 -4.66 -12.02 8.15
C HIS A 86 -4.32 -12.11 9.63
N GLY A 87 -4.17 -10.97 10.30
CA GLY A 87 -3.99 -10.86 11.73
C GLY A 87 -3.79 -9.42 12.17
N CYS A 88 -4.13 -9.16 13.45
CA CYS A 88 -3.65 -8.02 14.21
C CYS A 88 -2.72 -8.54 15.30
N VAL A 89 -1.46 -8.21 15.22
CA VAL A 89 -0.42 -8.69 16.12
C VAL A 89 0.19 -7.55 16.88
N LYS A 90 0.57 -7.80 18.14
CA LYS A 90 1.38 -6.87 18.91
C LYS A 90 2.77 -6.83 18.31
N ALA A 91 3.38 -5.66 18.28
CA ALA A 91 4.71 -5.44 17.77
C ALA A 91 5.47 -4.45 18.66
N GLN A 92 6.77 -4.42 18.52
CA GLN A 92 7.67 -3.43 19.12
C GLN A 92 8.47 -2.78 18.01
N VAL A 93 8.59 -1.47 18.05
CA VAL A 93 9.38 -0.67 17.09
C VAL A 93 10.50 0.00 17.85
N GLN A 94 11.71 -0.51 17.69
CA GLN A 94 12.92 0.03 18.33
C GLN A 94 13.66 0.93 17.35
N VAL A 95 13.79 2.20 17.70
CA VAL A 95 14.66 3.16 17.00
C VAL A 95 16.10 2.68 17.11
N LEU A 96 16.88 2.77 16.02
CA LEU A 96 18.28 2.35 16.04
C LEU A 96 19.08 3.14 17.10
N ASP A 97 19.96 2.46 17.84
CA ASP A 97 20.80 3.08 18.87
C ASP A 97 21.81 4.06 18.27
N ASP A 98 22.32 3.75 17.07
CA ASP A 98 23.30 4.51 16.31
C ASP A 98 22.68 5.35 15.18
N LEU A 99 21.39 5.71 15.29
CA LEU A 99 20.67 6.47 14.26
C LEU A 99 21.38 7.79 13.97
N ASP A 100 21.61 8.06 12.67
CA ASP A 100 22.19 9.33 12.20
C ASP A 100 21.36 10.52 12.73
N PRO A 101 21.99 11.58 13.27
CA PRO A 101 21.29 12.78 13.74
C PRO A 101 20.31 13.39 12.73
N ALA A 102 20.61 13.33 11.43
CA ALA A 102 19.71 13.83 10.37
C ALA A 102 18.42 13.02 10.24
N LEU A 103 18.37 11.79 10.77
CA LEU A 103 17.23 10.90 10.75
C LEU A 103 16.42 10.93 12.06
N ARG A 104 16.87 11.66 13.08
CA ARG A 104 16.21 11.78 14.39
C ARG A 104 15.05 12.76 14.34
N GLN A 105 13.96 12.35 13.69
CA GLN A 105 12.77 13.20 13.50
C GLN A 105 11.52 12.52 14.09
N GLY A 106 10.67 13.30 14.75
CA GLY A 106 9.38 12.82 15.27
C GLY A 106 9.52 11.58 16.14
N VAL A 107 8.85 10.48 15.78
CA VAL A 107 8.90 9.20 16.54
C VAL A 107 10.28 8.55 16.53
N PHE A 108 11.19 8.99 15.68
CA PHE A 108 12.57 8.50 15.61
C PHE A 108 13.58 9.43 16.32
N ALA A 109 13.10 10.45 17.04
CA ALA A 109 13.97 11.46 17.64
C ALA A 109 14.92 10.91 18.70
N THR A 110 14.54 9.84 19.39
CA THR A 110 15.29 9.27 20.52
C THR A 110 15.87 7.91 20.14
N PRO A 111 17.18 7.79 19.84
CA PRO A 111 17.84 6.50 19.63
C PRO A 111 17.60 5.51 20.76
N GLY A 112 17.43 4.24 20.44
CA GLY A 112 17.18 3.16 21.39
C GLY A 112 15.76 3.10 21.97
N HIS A 113 14.93 4.14 21.74
CA HIS A 113 13.55 4.13 22.23
C HIS A 113 12.73 3.01 21.58
N THR A 114 11.88 2.36 22.37
CA THR A 114 11.01 1.28 21.89
C THR A 114 9.54 1.64 22.06
N TRP A 115 8.84 1.76 20.96
CA TRP A 115 7.38 1.93 20.91
C TRP A 115 6.66 0.59 20.98
N GLN A 116 5.58 0.53 21.77
CA GLN A 116 4.60 -0.54 21.62
C GLN A 116 3.74 -0.26 20.40
N ALA A 117 3.39 -1.32 19.67
CA ALA A 117 2.66 -1.15 18.42
C ALA A 117 1.66 -2.29 18.18
N VAL A 118 0.69 -2.01 17.32
CA VAL A 118 -0.20 -3.02 16.71
C VAL A 118 0.04 -3.03 15.20
N MET A 119 0.31 -4.21 14.66
CA MET A 119 0.47 -4.43 13.22
C MET A 119 -0.74 -5.19 12.68
N ARG A 120 -1.44 -4.61 11.71
CA ARG A 120 -2.52 -5.26 10.97
C ARG A 120 -2.05 -5.64 9.59
N LEU A 121 -2.16 -6.91 9.24
CA LEU A 121 -1.84 -7.48 7.92
C LEU A 121 -3.15 -7.89 7.22
N SER A 122 -3.29 -7.63 5.92
CA SER A 122 -4.57 -7.80 5.21
C SER A 122 -4.43 -8.04 3.71
N ASN A 123 -5.49 -8.57 3.09
CA ASN A 123 -5.73 -8.45 1.66
C ASN A 123 -6.15 -7.02 1.28
N GLY A 124 -6.08 -6.65 -0.01
CA GLY A 124 -6.40 -5.31 -0.51
C GLY A 124 -7.89 -5.07 -0.81
N ASN A 125 -8.64 -6.12 -1.18
CA ASN A 125 -10.02 -5.98 -1.62
C ASN A 125 -10.99 -5.51 -0.51
N ALA A 126 -12.11 -4.93 -0.94
CA ALA A 126 -13.22 -4.49 -0.10
C ALA A 126 -14.07 -5.64 0.48
N TYR A 127 -13.86 -6.85 0.03
CA TYR A 127 -14.59 -8.04 0.48
C TYR A 127 -13.63 -9.20 0.76
N PRO A 128 -13.97 -10.08 1.71
CA PRO A 128 -13.20 -11.27 1.97
C PRO A 128 -13.20 -12.21 0.76
N GLN A 129 -12.03 -12.68 0.37
CA GLN A 129 -11.85 -13.67 -0.69
C GLN A 129 -10.76 -14.67 -0.31
N PHE A 130 -10.62 -15.74 -1.08
CA PHE A 130 -9.53 -16.70 -0.88
C PHE A 130 -8.17 -15.99 -1.05
N ASP A 131 -7.22 -16.31 -0.18
CA ASP A 131 -5.91 -15.68 -0.20
C ASP A 131 -5.10 -16.04 -1.46
N SER A 132 -5.44 -17.14 -2.14
CA SER A 132 -4.86 -17.54 -3.43
C SER A 132 -5.28 -16.65 -4.60
N ILE A 133 -6.37 -15.89 -4.46
CA ILE A 133 -6.77 -14.92 -5.48
C ILE A 133 -5.77 -13.76 -5.45
N ARG A 134 -5.33 -13.36 -6.64
CA ARG A 134 -4.40 -12.23 -6.81
C ARG A 134 -5.00 -10.96 -6.22
N ASP A 135 -4.25 -10.33 -5.36
CA ASP A 135 -4.68 -9.14 -4.63
C ASP A 135 -3.48 -8.34 -4.12
N ALA A 136 -3.66 -7.07 -3.87
CA ALA A 136 -2.72 -6.29 -3.08
C ALA A 136 -2.68 -6.80 -1.63
N ARG A 137 -1.56 -6.63 -0.96
CA ARG A 137 -1.40 -6.96 0.47
C ARG A 137 -1.11 -5.69 1.25
N GLY A 138 -1.77 -5.53 2.38
CA GLY A 138 -1.65 -4.34 3.21
C GLY A 138 -0.99 -4.61 4.54
N MET A 139 -0.21 -3.63 5.01
CA MET A 139 0.28 -3.53 6.37
C MET A 139 -0.10 -2.17 6.94
N ALA A 140 -0.71 -2.16 8.12
CA ALA A 140 -0.86 -0.96 8.93
C ALA A 140 -0.16 -1.18 10.27
N LEU A 141 0.77 -0.30 10.60
CA LEU A 141 1.55 -0.32 11.84
C LEU A 141 1.17 0.92 12.65
N LYS A 142 0.59 0.73 13.83
CA LYS A 142 0.16 1.77 14.76
C LYS A 142 1.06 1.78 15.98
N LEU A 143 1.85 2.83 16.16
CA LEU A 143 2.58 3.09 17.40
C LEU A 143 1.62 3.67 18.45
N GLN A 144 1.86 3.34 19.70
CA GLN A 144 1.06 3.77 20.86
C GLN A 144 1.90 4.68 21.77
N ASP A 145 1.22 5.50 22.56
CA ASP A 145 1.82 6.40 23.54
C ASP A 145 2.81 7.42 22.94
N VAL A 146 2.58 7.79 21.67
CA VAL A 146 3.38 8.80 20.96
C VAL A 146 3.07 10.18 21.51
N PRO A 147 4.07 10.90 22.05
CA PRO A 147 3.88 12.27 22.56
C PRO A 147 3.67 13.26 21.41
N GLY A 148 3.10 14.42 21.74
CA GLY A 148 2.90 15.52 20.81
C GLY A 148 1.45 15.72 20.40
N THR A 149 1.23 16.78 19.62
CA THR A 149 -0.10 17.16 19.14
C THR A 149 -0.47 16.32 17.91
N GLN A 150 -1.57 15.62 18.01
CA GLN A 150 -2.10 14.84 16.89
C GLN A 150 -2.69 15.76 15.82
N LEU A 151 -2.55 15.39 14.54
CA LEU A 151 -3.03 16.19 13.40
C LEU A 151 -4.55 16.29 13.31
N LEU A 152 -5.27 15.26 13.72
CA LEU A 152 -6.73 15.24 13.70
C LEU A 152 -7.29 15.64 15.07
N PRO A 153 -8.27 16.58 15.13
CA PRO A 153 -8.93 16.92 16.39
C PRO A 153 -9.54 15.72 17.10
N SER A 154 -10.09 14.76 16.37
CA SER A 154 -10.66 13.50 16.88
C SER A 154 -9.64 12.55 17.50
N GLN A 155 -8.34 12.79 17.29
CA GLN A 155 -7.24 11.95 17.78
C GLN A 155 -6.46 12.62 18.93
N GLN A 156 -6.85 13.82 19.36
CA GLN A 156 -6.17 14.49 20.46
C GLN A 156 -6.19 13.64 21.74
N GLY A 157 -5.01 13.47 22.35
CA GLY A 157 -4.82 12.67 23.56
C GLY A 157 -4.76 11.14 23.35
N ARG A 158 -4.87 10.64 22.11
CA ARG A 158 -4.72 9.19 21.83
C ARG A 158 -3.27 8.74 21.73
N GLY A 159 -2.34 9.62 21.37
CA GLY A 159 -0.93 9.30 21.26
C GLY A 159 -0.64 8.22 20.22
N GLU A 160 -1.19 8.33 19.01
CA GLU A 160 -1.05 7.34 17.97
C GLU A 160 -0.23 7.87 16.77
N GLN A 161 0.61 7.00 16.19
CA GLN A 161 1.25 7.25 14.89
C GLN A 161 1.06 6.02 14.00
N ASP A 162 0.37 6.19 12.87
CA ASP A 162 0.11 5.12 11.92
C ASP A 162 1.01 5.19 10.69
N PHE A 163 1.55 4.04 10.30
CA PHE A 163 2.20 3.81 9.01
C PHE A 163 1.32 2.85 8.21
N VAL A 164 0.67 3.37 7.15
CA VAL A 164 -0.24 2.58 6.32
C VAL A 164 0.41 2.32 4.97
N MET A 165 0.61 1.06 4.67
CA MET A 165 1.46 0.59 3.59
C MET A 165 0.81 -0.56 2.81
N PHE A 166 1.29 -0.80 1.59
CA PHE A 166 0.94 -1.99 0.82
C PHE A 166 2.14 -2.52 0.02
N ASN A 167 2.01 -3.70 -0.58
CA ASN A 167 3.13 -4.49 -1.11
C ASN A 167 3.64 -4.05 -2.49
N HIS A 168 3.52 -2.77 -2.84
CA HIS A 168 4.06 -2.24 -4.09
C HIS A 168 4.61 -0.82 -3.89
N PRO A 169 5.74 -0.42 -4.51
CA PRO A 169 6.39 0.87 -4.24
C PRO A 169 5.66 2.07 -4.82
N ASN A 170 4.79 1.89 -5.80
CA ASN A 170 3.99 2.95 -6.40
C ASN A 170 2.53 2.53 -6.57
N PHE A 171 1.66 3.52 -6.74
CA PHE A 171 0.23 3.30 -6.84
C PHE A 171 -0.22 3.27 -8.31
N PHE A 172 -1.36 2.65 -8.57
CA PHE A 172 -1.91 2.50 -9.92
C PHE A 172 -2.75 3.70 -10.38
N VAL A 173 -2.74 4.79 -9.64
CA VAL A 173 -3.31 6.10 -10.02
C VAL A 173 -2.32 7.19 -9.63
N SER A 174 -2.31 8.30 -10.39
CA SER A 174 -1.42 9.44 -10.11
C SER A 174 -1.95 10.31 -8.99
N ASP A 175 -3.24 10.70 -9.08
CA ASP A 175 -3.84 11.77 -8.32
C ASP A 175 -5.30 11.48 -7.89
N VAL A 176 -5.94 12.48 -7.29
CA VAL A 176 -7.31 12.40 -6.77
C VAL A 176 -8.34 12.22 -7.89
N ALA A 177 -8.13 12.83 -9.06
CA ALA A 177 -9.07 12.73 -10.17
C ALA A 177 -9.11 11.31 -10.75
N GLU A 178 -7.93 10.71 -10.94
CA GLU A 178 -7.82 9.31 -11.38
C GLU A 178 -8.32 8.34 -10.31
N TYR A 179 -8.03 8.59 -9.02
CA TYR A 179 -8.54 7.76 -7.93
C TYR A 179 -10.07 7.76 -7.90
N ARG A 180 -10.71 8.95 -7.96
CA ARG A 180 -12.16 9.08 -8.02
C ARG A 180 -12.77 8.26 -9.17
N GLN A 181 -12.19 8.38 -10.36
CA GLN A 181 -12.64 7.62 -11.53
C GLN A 181 -12.47 6.11 -11.33
N ASN A 182 -11.33 5.69 -10.80
CA ASN A 182 -11.02 4.28 -10.59
C ASN A 182 -11.94 3.64 -9.54
N ILE A 183 -12.17 4.30 -8.39
CA ILE A 183 -13.05 3.76 -7.34
C ILE A 183 -14.51 3.71 -7.80
N ALA A 184 -14.97 4.68 -8.61
CA ALA A 184 -16.31 4.65 -9.20
C ALA A 184 -16.48 3.45 -10.12
N ALA A 185 -15.51 3.18 -10.99
CA ALA A 185 -15.53 2.01 -11.86
C ALA A 185 -15.45 0.69 -11.07
N GLN A 186 -14.73 0.65 -9.95
CA GLN A 186 -14.71 -0.52 -9.06
C GLN A 186 -16.08 -0.76 -8.42
N ALA A 187 -16.75 0.29 -7.92
CA ALA A 187 -18.08 0.20 -7.33
C ALA A 187 -19.13 -0.31 -8.33
N ASP A 188 -18.91 -0.08 -9.63
CA ASP A 188 -19.77 -0.55 -10.72
C ASP A 188 -19.31 -1.90 -11.31
N GLY A 189 -18.32 -2.58 -10.71
CA GLY A 189 -17.79 -3.85 -11.19
C GLY A 189 -16.92 -3.76 -12.46
N LYS A 190 -16.54 -2.57 -12.88
CA LYS A 190 -15.82 -2.28 -14.15
C LYS A 190 -14.31 -2.08 -13.95
N LYS A 191 -13.69 -2.88 -13.10
CA LYS A 191 -12.29 -2.70 -12.63
C LYS A 191 -11.28 -2.41 -13.73
N VAL A 192 -11.27 -3.18 -14.82
CA VAL A 192 -10.32 -2.99 -15.94
C VAL A 192 -10.68 -1.77 -16.77
N LEU A 193 -11.97 -1.49 -16.96
CA LEU A 193 -12.44 -0.35 -17.75
C LEU A 193 -12.11 0.99 -17.09
N ALA A 194 -11.77 1.01 -15.80
CA ALA A 194 -11.27 2.20 -15.12
C ALA A 194 -10.07 2.84 -15.82
N PHE A 195 -9.22 2.01 -16.45
CA PHE A 195 -8.02 2.48 -17.15
C PHE A 195 -8.28 2.92 -18.61
N PHE A 196 -9.50 2.78 -19.10
CA PHE A 196 -9.94 3.14 -20.45
C PHE A 196 -11.20 4.01 -20.38
N PRO A 197 -11.11 5.25 -19.88
CA PRO A 197 -12.26 6.08 -19.51
C PRO A 197 -13.10 6.54 -20.71
N SER A 198 -12.53 6.56 -21.90
CA SER A 198 -13.21 7.01 -23.12
C SER A 198 -12.63 6.30 -24.35
N TRP A 199 -13.25 6.54 -25.52
CA TRP A 199 -12.75 6.09 -26.82
C TRP A 199 -11.54 6.91 -27.33
N ASP A 200 -11.23 8.06 -26.70
CA ASP A 200 -10.00 8.79 -26.98
C ASP A 200 -8.79 8.06 -26.36
N THR A 201 -7.98 7.46 -27.23
CA THR A 201 -6.80 6.67 -26.81
C THR A 201 -5.77 7.49 -26.02
N ARG A 202 -5.81 8.83 -26.11
CA ARG A 202 -4.95 9.72 -25.31
C ARG A 202 -5.31 9.72 -23.83
N SER A 203 -6.56 9.36 -23.49
CA SER A 203 -7.03 9.22 -22.12
C SER A 203 -6.73 7.85 -21.50
N TRP A 204 -6.17 6.91 -22.27
CA TRP A 204 -5.91 5.55 -21.80
C TRP A 204 -4.73 5.49 -20.83
N GLN A 205 -4.98 4.92 -19.68
CA GLN A 205 -4.01 4.80 -18.58
C GLN A 205 -3.29 3.44 -18.62
N VAL A 206 -2.71 3.09 -19.77
CA VAL A 206 -2.08 1.78 -20.01
C VAL A 206 -0.96 1.49 -19.01
N ARG A 207 -0.12 2.49 -18.68
CA ARG A 207 0.93 2.36 -17.69
C ARG A 207 0.34 2.05 -16.30
N HIS A 208 -0.73 2.72 -15.91
CA HIS A 208 -1.39 2.50 -14.63
C HIS A 208 -2.05 1.11 -14.56
N LEU A 209 -2.59 0.60 -15.65
CA LEU A 209 -3.05 -0.78 -15.74
C LEU A 209 -1.90 -1.77 -15.46
N PHE A 210 -0.71 -1.57 -16.03
CA PHE A 210 0.44 -2.44 -15.75
C PHE A 210 0.89 -2.34 -14.28
N ILE A 211 0.87 -1.17 -13.66
CA ILE A 211 1.13 -1.01 -12.22
C ILE A 211 0.07 -1.78 -11.41
N ALA A 212 -1.21 -1.65 -11.75
CA ALA A 212 -2.28 -2.39 -11.09
C ALA A 212 -2.09 -3.91 -11.21
N LEU A 213 -1.76 -4.41 -12.40
CA LEU A 213 -1.47 -5.83 -12.61
C LEU A 213 -0.25 -6.31 -11.82
N ALA A 214 0.80 -5.49 -11.72
CA ALA A 214 1.98 -5.79 -10.90
C ALA A 214 1.64 -5.80 -9.40
N THR A 215 0.75 -4.91 -8.96
CA THR A 215 0.25 -4.88 -7.57
C THR A 215 -0.52 -6.16 -7.22
N LEU A 216 -1.25 -6.73 -8.19
CA LEU A 216 -1.96 -7.99 -8.06
C LEU A 216 -1.03 -9.20 -8.22
N ALA A 217 0.13 -9.18 -7.59
CA ALA A 217 1.08 -10.28 -7.61
C ALA A 217 0.48 -11.58 -7.02
N PRO A 218 1.04 -12.75 -7.32
CA PRO A 218 0.69 -13.98 -6.62
C PRO A 218 0.80 -13.79 -5.11
N ALA A 219 -0.02 -14.53 -4.36
CA ALA A 219 0.03 -14.47 -2.91
C ALA A 219 1.44 -14.82 -2.41
N PRO A 220 1.98 -14.09 -1.42
CA PRO A 220 3.24 -14.43 -0.78
C PRO A 220 3.09 -15.73 0.01
N VAL A 221 4.20 -16.35 0.37
CA VAL A 221 4.21 -17.52 1.24
C VAL A 221 3.67 -17.17 2.62
N SER A 222 4.04 -15.99 3.13
CA SER A 222 3.57 -15.43 4.40
C SER A 222 3.48 -13.91 4.33
N PRO A 223 2.50 -13.29 5.00
CA PRO A 223 2.47 -11.84 5.17
C PRO A 223 3.71 -11.29 5.88
N ALA A 224 4.35 -12.09 6.74
CA ALA A 224 5.56 -11.73 7.47
C ALA A 224 6.83 -11.73 6.59
N GLN A 225 6.76 -12.25 5.36
CA GLN A 225 7.87 -12.30 4.41
C GLN A 225 7.68 -11.33 3.23
N THR A 226 6.80 -10.35 3.39
CA THR A 226 6.44 -9.38 2.34
C THR A 226 7.01 -8.00 2.68
N THR A 227 7.50 -7.30 1.67
CA THR A 227 7.89 -5.88 1.78
C THR A 227 6.69 -4.98 1.53
N TYR A 228 6.55 -3.94 2.35
CA TYR A 228 5.44 -2.99 2.28
C TYR A 228 5.95 -1.56 2.15
N PHE A 229 5.24 -0.72 1.40
CA PHE A 229 5.62 0.64 1.03
C PHE A 229 4.48 1.63 1.32
N SER A 230 4.82 2.85 1.73
CA SER A 230 3.83 3.91 1.99
C SER A 230 3.18 4.47 0.73
N VAL A 231 3.80 4.27 -0.44
CA VAL A 231 3.38 4.76 -1.76
C VAL A 231 3.41 6.28 -1.88
N SER A 232 2.60 6.95 -1.08
CA SER A 232 2.52 8.41 -0.97
C SER A 232 3.56 8.93 0.05
N PRO A 233 4.05 10.16 -0.13
CA PRO A 233 5.05 10.72 0.76
C PRO A 233 4.46 11.38 2.00
N TYR A 234 5.35 11.63 2.95
CA TYR A 234 5.07 12.25 4.25
C TYR A 234 6.14 13.30 4.55
N LYS A 235 5.87 14.19 5.49
CA LYS A 235 6.91 14.96 6.14
C LYS A 235 7.85 14.03 6.92
N PHE A 236 9.10 14.45 7.00
CA PHE A 236 10.11 13.85 7.86
C PHE A 236 10.93 15.01 8.47
N GLY A 237 10.37 15.62 9.50
CA GLY A 237 10.80 16.93 9.97
C GLY A 237 10.63 17.99 8.87
N SER A 238 11.71 18.65 8.48
CA SER A 238 11.71 19.63 7.39
C SER A 238 11.79 19.01 5.98
N ALA A 239 12.18 17.73 5.87
CA ALA A 239 12.26 17.00 4.61
C ALA A 239 10.93 16.32 4.26
N ASN A 240 10.86 15.70 3.08
CA ASN A 240 9.82 14.77 2.69
C ASN A 240 10.41 13.36 2.56
N ALA A 241 9.64 12.33 2.88
CA ALA A 241 10.09 10.94 2.77
C ALA A 241 8.95 9.97 2.41
N LYS A 242 9.32 8.80 1.89
CA LYS A 242 8.46 7.62 1.81
C LYS A 242 8.96 6.57 2.80
N TYR A 243 8.05 5.69 3.27
CA TYR A 243 8.37 4.62 4.21
C TYR A 243 8.38 3.27 3.51
N ARG A 244 9.23 2.35 4.00
CA ARG A 244 9.25 0.94 3.65
C ARG A 244 9.40 0.11 4.91
N VAL A 245 8.64 -0.98 5.02
CA VAL A 245 8.87 -2.04 6.01
C VAL A 245 9.22 -3.32 5.24
N ALA A 246 10.42 -3.82 5.45
CA ALA A 246 10.94 -5.01 4.78
C ALA A 246 11.32 -6.10 5.80
N PRO A 247 11.17 -7.40 5.48
CA PRO A 247 11.65 -8.48 6.34
C PRO A 247 13.13 -8.30 6.68
N ASP A 248 13.47 -8.59 7.94
CA ASP A 248 14.84 -8.55 8.47
C ASP A 248 15.21 -9.93 9.02
N PRO A 249 15.72 -10.83 8.18
CA PRO A 249 16.05 -12.18 8.58
C PRO A 249 17.24 -12.23 9.55
N ASP A 250 18.08 -11.20 9.58
CA ASP A 250 19.30 -11.17 10.40
C ASP A 250 18.98 -10.82 11.86
N SER A 251 17.86 -10.15 12.12
CA SER A 251 17.44 -9.75 13.48
C SER A 251 16.55 -10.77 14.20
N CYS A 252 16.12 -11.82 13.50
CA CYS A 252 15.29 -12.90 14.05
C CYS A 252 15.92 -14.26 13.84
N PRO A 253 15.56 -15.27 14.67
CA PRO A 253 15.93 -16.65 14.39
C PRO A 253 15.50 -17.06 12.98
N ALA A 254 16.36 -17.79 12.27
CA ALA A 254 16.04 -18.33 10.96
C ALA A 254 14.74 -19.16 11.03
N TYR A 255 13.82 -18.89 10.14
CA TYR A 255 12.54 -19.58 10.09
C TYR A 255 12.18 -19.96 8.65
N THR A 256 11.93 -21.26 8.47
CA THR A 256 11.40 -21.80 7.23
C THR A 256 9.96 -22.23 7.46
N LEU A 257 9.04 -21.52 6.88
CA LEU A 257 7.62 -21.88 6.96
C LEU A 257 7.38 -23.20 6.23
N ALA A 258 6.70 -24.13 6.90
CA ALA A 258 6.22 -25.35 6.26
C ALA A 258 5.28 -25.02 5.09
N GLU A 259 5.26 -25.88 4.07
CA GLU A 259 4.41 -25.69 2.90
C GLU A 259 2.95 -25.51 3.31
N GLN A 260 2.34 -24.43 2.83
CA GLN A 260 0.96 -24.09 3.14
C GLN A 260 0.04 -24.59 2.02
N ASN A 261 -1.10 -25.17 2.42
CA ASN A 261 -2.14 -25.51 1.44
C ASN A 261 -2.84 -24.23 0.92
N GLN A 262 -2.38 -23.73 -0.22
CA GLN A 262 -2.91 -22.51 -0.83
C GLN A 262 -4.36 -22.64 -1.33
N ALA A 263 -4.93 -23.84 -1.37
CA ALA A 263 -6.34 -24.03 -1.65
C ALA A 263 -7.27 -23.64 -0.46
N LEU A 264 -6.69 -23.47 0.73
CA LEU A 264 -7.45 -22.99 1.89
C LEU A 264 -7.75 -21.51 1.79
N PRO A 265 -8.96 -21.06 2.15
CA PRO A 265 -9.38 -19.68 1.99
C PRO A 265 -8.54 -18.68 2.79
N ASN A 266 -7.93 -19.12 3.90
CA ASN A 266 -7.22 -18.29 4.87
C ASN A 266 -5.74 -18.72 5.04
N PHE A 267 -5.10 -19.24 3.99
CA PHE A 267 -3.75 -19.82 4.14
C PHE A 267 -2.69 -18.79 4.60
N LEU A 268 -2.86 -17.49 4.30
CA LEU A 268 -1.94 -16.45 4.78
C LEU A 268 -2.10 -16.19 6.29
N ARG A 269 -3.34 -16.25 6.81
CA ARG A 269 -3.58 -16.23 8.25
C ARG A 269 -2.99 -17.47 8.92
N ASN A 270 -3.20 -18.64 8.31
CA ASN A 270 -2.66 -19.90 8.81
C ASN A 270 -1.11 -19.88 8.86
N ALA A 271 -0.47 -19.33 7.81
CA ALA A 271 0.97 -19.17 7.76
C ALA A 271 1.51 -18.28 8.90
N LEU A 272 0.84 -17.16 9.15
CA LEU A 272 1.20 -16.26 10.25
C LEU A 272 0.98 -16.92 11.62
N ASN A 273 -0.14 -17.64 11.78
CA ASN A 273 -0.47 -18.37 13.00
C ASN A 273 0.52 -19.52 13.26
N GLN A 274 0.91 -20.25 12.20
CA GLN A 274 1.94 -21.29 12.31
C GLN A 274 3.23 -20.71 12.87
N GLN A 275 3.74 -19.61 12.31
CA GLN A 275 4.98 -19.00 12.77
C GLN A 275 4.88 -18.48 14.21
N LEU A 276 3.88 -17.62 14.49
CA LEU A 276 3.84 -16.84 15.73
C LEU A 276 3.24 -17.62 16.91
N SER A 277 2.20 -18.43 16.65
CA SER A 277 1.46 -19.11 17.73
C SER A 277 1.90 -20.56 17.92
N THR A 278 2.07 -21.32 16.84
CA THR A 278 2.40 -22.75 16.92
C THR A 278 3.89 -22.96 17.14
N ASP A 279 4.72 -22.42 16.24
CA ASP A 279 6.17 -22.64 16.28
C ASP A 279 6.88 -21.66 17.22
N ARG A 280 6.16 -20.65 17.71
CA ARG A 280 6.69 -19.65 18.66
C ARG A 280 7.91 -18.89 18.14
N VAL A 281 7.99 -18.65 16.82
CA VAL A 281 9.07 -17.92 16.19
C VAL A 281 8.65 -16.49 15.90
N PRO A 282 9.37 -15.46 16.40
CA PRO A 282 9.06 -14.07 16.12
C PRO A 282 9.25 -13.74 14.63
N ALA A 283 8.61 -12.66 14.15
CA ALA A 283 8.89 -12.06 12.85
C ALA A 283 9.58 -10.71 13.04
N CYS A 284 10.62 -10.44 12.24
CA CYS A 284 11.39 -9.20 12.30
C CYS A 284 11.38 -8.48 10.96
N PHE A 285 11.35 -7.13 11.06
CA PHE A 285 11.40 -6.24 9.91
C PHE A 285 12.31 -5.05 10.23
N VAL A 286 12.81 -4.40 9.18
CA VAL A 286 13.37 -3.06 9.26
C VAL A 286 12.32 -2.05 8.78
N LEU A 287 12.18 -0.94 9.52
CA LEU A 287 11.47 0.24 9.07
C LEU A 287 12.49 1.22 8.49
N GLN A 288 12.26 1.62 7.26
CA GLN A 288 13.18 2.42 6.47
C GLN A 288 12.49 3.63 5.90
N ILE A 289 13.24 4.70 5.67
CA ILE A 289 12.79 5.91 4.98
C ILE A 289 13.59 6.13 3.71
N GLN A 290 12.95 6.73 2.72
CA GLN A 290 13.56 7.23 1.51
C GLN A 290 13.32 8.73 1.45
N ARG A 291 14.35 9.54 1.75
CA ARG A 291 14.24 11.00 1.74
C ARG A 291 14.20 11.54 0.31
N GLN A 292 13.32 12.51 0.06
CA GLN A 292 13.23 13.17 -1.23
C GLN A 292 14.55 13.89 -1.55
N ASN A 293 15.12 13.61 -2.73
CA ASN A 293 16.23 14.35 -3.26
C ASN A 293 15.71 15.49 -4.16
N ALA A 294 15.88 16.73 -3.73
CA ALA A 294 15.38 17.92 -4.43
C ALA A 294 15.93 18.08 -5.86
N ASN A 295 17.06 17.44 -6.18
CA ASN A 295 17.68 17.51 -7.50
C ASN A 295 17.25 16.40 -8.45
N ARG A 296 16.31 15.54 -8.03
CA ARG A 296 15.83 14.37 -8.78
C ARG A 296 14.33 14.43 -8.98
N PHE A 297 13.85 13.68 -9.96
CA PHE A 297 12.40 13.56 -10.22
C PHE A 297 11.74 12.63 -9.20
N MET A 298 11.36 13.20 -8.06
CA MET A 298 10.70 12.50 -6.95
C MET A 298 9.41 13.26 -6.56
N PRO A 299 8.34 13.18 -7.37
CA PRO A 299 7.13 13.96 -7.15
C PRO A 299 6.40 13.53 -5.89
N ILE A 300 5.72 14.51 -5.24
CA ILE A 300 4.86 14.27 -4.07
C ILE A 300 3.38 14.12 -4.45
N GLU A 301 2.95 14.71 -5.57
CA GLU A 301 1.55 14.65 -6.02
C GLU A 301 1.25 13.43 -6.91
N ASP A 302 2.24 12.90 -7.64
CA ASP A 302 2.06 11.73 -8.51
C ASP A 302 2.51 10.44 -7.80
N THR A 303 1.55 9.69 -7.28
CA THR A 303 1.80 8.43 -6.57
C THR A 303 2.12 7.25 -7.49
N SER A 304 1.92 7.39 -8.79
CA SER A 304 2.28 6.37 -9.78
C SER A 304 3.78 6.36 -10.10
N ILE A 305 4.53 7.36 -9.65
CA ILE A 305 5.98 7.47 -9.84
C ILE A 305 6.69 6.85 -8.64
N GLN A 306 7.49 5.83 -8.93
CA GLN A 306 8.40 5.27 -7.94
C GLN A 306 9.60 6.19 -7.78
N TRP A 307 9.94 6.54 -6.54
CA TRP A 307 11.20 7.16 -6.23
C TRP A 307 12.30 6.11 -6.35
N GLN A 308 13.27 6.35 -7.23
CA GLN A 308 14.32 5.36 -7.51
C GLN A 308 15.35 5.33 -6.37
N GLU A 309 15.77 4.12 -5.97
CA GLU A 309 16.79 3.95 -4.92
C GLU A 309 18.17 4.49 -5.37
N SER A 310 18.42 4.55 -6.68
CA SER A 310 19.61 5.21 -7.25
C SER A 310 19.63 6.72 -7.06
N ASP A 311 18.46 7.35 -6.89
CA ASP A 311 18.32 8.79 -6.67
C ASP A 311 18.33 9.15 -5.18
N ALA A 312 17.79 8.27 -4.36
CA ALA A 312 17.80 8.35 -2.89
C ALA A 312 17.61 6.93 -2.31
N PRO A 313 18.61 6.38 -1.61
CA PRO A 313 18.51 5.06 -1.02
C PRO A 313 17.53 5.04 0.17
N PHE A 314 17.04 3.85 0.51
CA PHE A 314 16.35 3.62 1.76
C PHE A 314 17.34 3.55 2.93
N GLU A 315 17.04 4.28 3.99
CA GLU A 315 17.85 4.37 5.21
C GLU A 315 17.06 3.73 6.36
N THR A 316 17.66 2.77 7.07
CA THR A 316 16.99 2.11 8.21
C THR A 316 16.94 3.06 9.40
N VAL A 317 15.75 3.22 9.99
CA VAL A 317 15.54 4.08 11.16
C VAL A 317 15.11 3.30 12.40
N ALA A 318 14.49 2.13 12.22
CA ALA A 318 14.05 1.31 13.34
C ALA A 318 13.96 -0.17 12.94
N ARG A 319 14.04 -1.06 13.95
CA ARG A 319 13.69 -2.47 13.84
C ARG A 319 12.29 -2.70 14.37
N VAL A 320 11.54 -3.55 13.68
CA VAL A 320 10.18 -3.93 14.09
C VAL A 320 10.19 -5.40 14.43
N LYS A 321 9.86 -5.74 15.67
CA LYS A 321 9.75 -7.10 16.15
C LYS A 321 8.31 -7.44 16.48
N VAL A 322 7.82 -8.50 15.87
CA VAL A 322 6.55 -9.13 16.21
C VAL A 322 6.87 -10.35 17.06
N PRO A 323 6.69 -10.32 18.38
CA PRO A 323 7.00 -11.44 19.25
C PRO A 323 6.08 -12.64 18.97
N ALA A 324 6.53 -13.84 19.36
CA ALA A 324 5.68 -15.02 19.40
C ALA A 324 4.46 -14.76 20.27
N GLN A 325 3.27 -15.02 19.75
CA GLN A 325 2.01 -14.69 20.42
C GLN A 325 0.82 -15.44 19.80
N ASP A 326 -0.21 -15.64 20.62
CA ASP A 326 -1.53 -16.05 20.15
C ASP A 326 -2.31 -14.79 19.77
N PHE A 327 -2.84 -14.73 18.56
CA PHE A 327 -3.53 -13.54 18.04
C PHE A 327 -4.86 -13.85 17.33
N ASP A 328 -5.17 -15.11 17.10
CA ASP A 328 -6.32 -15.53 16.27
C ASP A 328 -7.48 -16.10 17.13
N THR A 329 -7.92 -15.29 18.09
CA THR A 329 -9.16 -15.58 18.83
C THR A 329 -10.32 -14.70 18.35
N PRO A 330 -11.59 -15.12 18.51
CA PRO A 330 -12.74 -14.29 18.14
C PRO A 330 -12.72 -12.89 18.77
N ALA A 331 -12.33 -12.79 20.04
CA ALA A 331 -12.25 -11.51 20.75
C ALA A 331 -11.15 -10.60 20.16
N GLN A 332 -9.96 -11.14 19.85
CA GLN A 332 -8.87 -10.39 19.23
C GLN A 332 -9.22 -9.97 17.80
N ASN A 333 -9.86 -10.84 17.04
CA ASN A 333 -10.33 -10.51 15.70
C ASN A 333 -11.38 -9.39 15.71
N LEU A 334 -12.32 -9.42 16.64
CA LEU A 334 -13.31 -8.36 16.84
C LEU A 334 -12.64 -7.04 17.25
N ALA A 335 -11.70 -7.08 18.19
CA ALA A 335 -10.93 -5.91 18.59
C ALA A 335 -10.15 -5.32 17.40
N CYS A 336 -9.50 -6.17 16.58
CA CYS A 336 -8.82 -5.78 15.35
C CYS A 336 -9.72 -5.05 14.35
N ASP A 337 -10.92 -5.59 14.16
CA ASP A 337 -11.88 -4.99 13.24
C ASP A 337 -12.42 -3.64 13.74
N ASN A 338 -12.46 -3.44 15.03
CA ASN A 338 -12.87 -2.17 15.65
C ASN A 338 -11.73 -1.12 15.68
N LEU A 339 -10.49 -1.48 15.37
CA LEU A 339 -9.43 -0.50 15.21
C LEU A 339 -9.64 0.34 13.95
N SER A 340 -9.31 1.61 14.02
CA SER A 340 -9.16 2.50 12.88
C SER A 340 -7.69 2.79 12.62
N PHE A 341 -7.30 2.71 11.35
CA PHE A 341 -5.96 3.10 10.90
C PHE A 341 -6.11 4.22 9.88
N SER A 342 -5.27 5.23 9.97
CA SER A 342 -5.25 6.34 9.03
C SER A 342 -3.84 6.91 8.92
N PRO A 343 -3.38 7.28 7.71
CA PRO A 343 -2.12 8.03 7.61
C PRO A 343 -2.11 9.32 8.42
N TRP A 344 -3.31 9.85 8.76
CA TRP A 344 -3.50 11.09 9.50
C TRP A 344 -3.59 10.91 11.02
N HIS A 345 -3.56 9.67 11.53
CA HIS A 345 -3.20 9.42 12.93
C HIS A 345 -1.69 9.62 13.05
N SER A 346 -1.27 10.85 13.20
CA SER A 346 0.12 11.26 13.04
C SER A 346 0.38 12.58 13.75
N ILE A 347 1.65 12.85 14.02
CA ILE A 347 2.17 14.14 14.49
C ILE A 347 2.69 14.96 13.29
N GLU A 348 2.97 16.27 13.50
CA GLU A 348 3.36 17.18 12.41
C GLU A 348 4.64 16.76 11.71
N GLU A 349 5.62 16.21 12.42
CA GLU A 349 6.91 15.76 11.86
C GLU A 349 6.73 14.63 10.84
N HIS A 350 5.61 13.92 10.88
CA HIS A 350 5.26 12.83 9.96
C HIS A 350 3.96 13.11 9.19
N ARG A 351 3.59 14.37 9.03
CA ARG A 351 2.35 14.77 8.35
C ARG A 351 2.27 14.20 6.94
N PRO A 352 1.18 13.50 6.58
CA PRO A 352 0.94 13.05 5.21
C PRO A 352 0.88 14.22 4.23
N ILE A 353 1.50 14.08 3.06
CA ILE A 353 1.51 15.10 1.99
C ILE A 353 1.12 14.50 0.65
N GLY A 354 0.72 15.37 -0.28
CA GLY A 354 0.27 15.02 -1.64
C GLY A 354 -1.23 14.67 -1.72
N GLY A 355 -1.78 14.78 -2.93
CA GLY A 355 -3.22 14.68 -3.20
C GLY A 355 -3.86 13.41 -2.68
N ILE A 356 -3.25 12.25 -2.90
CA ILE A 356 -3.77 10.97 -2.40
C ILE A 356 -3.82 10.94 -0.87
N ASN A 357 -2.84 11.50 -0.16
CA ASN A 357 -2.91 11.57 1.30
C ASN A 357 -3.95 12.58 1.80
N ARG A 358 -4.14 13.72 1.10
CA ARG A 358 -5.22 14.67 1.42
C ARG A 358 -6.60 14.01 1.23
N LEU A 359 -6.80 13.26 0.14
CA LEU A 359 -8.00 12.47 -0.10
C LEU A 359 -8.24 11.45 1.03
N ARG A 360 -7.20 10.70 1.41
CA ARG A 360 -7.26 9.69 2.46
C ARG A 360 -7.68 10.26 3.81
N LYS A 361 -7.37 11.53 4.11
CA LYS A 361 -7.84 12.20 5.33
C LYS A 361 -9.36 12.09 5.48
N ALA A 362 -10.07 12.54 4.46
CA ALA A 362 -11.53 12.63 4.50
C ALA A 362 -12.21 11.27 4.30
N VAL A 363 -11.70 10.45 3.38
CA VAL A 363 -12.29 9.13 3.07
C VAL A 363 -12.14 8.17 4.24
N TYR A 364 -10.93 8.06 4.84
CA TYR A 364 -10.72 7.16 5.97
C TYR A 364 -11.56 7.54 7.19
N ASP A 365 -11.68 8.85 7.50
CA ASP A 365 -12.50 9.33 8.61
C ASP A 365 -13.99 9.03 8.36
N ALA A 366 -14.52 9.37 7.20
CA ALA A 366 -15.92 9.15 6.84
C ALA A 366 -16.30 7.66 6.84
N VAL A 367 -15.48 6.81 6.22
CA VAL A 367 -15.73 5.36 6.16
C VAL A 367 -15.62 4.73 7.54
N SER A 368 -14.63 5.15 8.35
CA SER A 368 -14.46 4.66 9.72
C SER A 368 -15.67 5.01 10.58
N GLN A 369 -16.12 6.27 10.57
CA GLN A 369 -17.31 6.71 11.30
C GLN A 369 -18.56 5.97 10.85
N TYR A 370 -18.81 5.92 9.52
CA TYR A 370 -19.96 5.21 8.96
C TYR A 370 -20.01 3.75 9.44
N ARG A 371 -18.92 3.02 9.27
CA ARG A 371 -18.82 1.61 9.64
C ARG A 371 -19.04 1.38 11.14
N HIS A 372 -18.42 2.19 12.00
CA HIS A 372 -18.55 2.05 13.45
C HIS A 372 -19.97 2.36 13.91
N THR A 373 -20.59 3.43 13.41
CA THR A 373 -21.99 3.77 13.72
C THR A 373 -22.93 2.62 13.32
N ARG A 374 -22.83 2.15 12.06
CA ARG A 374 -23.70 1.08 11.57
C ARG A 374 -23.51 -0.25 12.28
N ASN A 375 -22.30 -0.58 12.72
CA ASN A 375 -22.03 -1.79 13.49
C ASN A 375 -22.44 -1.67 14.97
N ALA A 376 -22.51 -0.47 15.52
CA ALA A 376 -22.98 -0.24 16.90
C ALA A 376 -24.52 -0.24 17.02
N GLU A 377 -25.22 -0.05 15.89
CA GLU A 377 -26.70 -0.08 15.82
C GLU A 377 -27.26 -1.50 15.79
N GLN A 378 -26.42 -2.54 15.72
CA GLN A 378 -26.78 -3.97 15.65
C GLN A 378 -26.56 -4.69 16.98
#